data_498c557dc686c47930b384c5ef254f41
#
_entry.id   498c557dc686c47930b384c5ef254f41
#
_cell.length_a   1.000
_cell.length_b   1.000
_cell.length_c   1.000
_cell.angle_alpha   90.00
_cell.angle_beta   90.00
_cell.angle_gamma   90.00
#
_symmetry.space_group_name_H-M   'P 1'
#
loop_
_entity.id
_entity.type
_entity.pdbx_description
1 polymer ?
#
loop_
_entity_poly.entity_id
_entity_poly.type
_entity_poly.pdbx_seq_one_letter_code
_entity_poly.pdbx_strand_id
1 'polypeptide(L)'
;MGSDEILRFLEAVDAALVEHAEGGERLDLHLIGRSALILRYGLNIGTRDVDIVHIHGRRLERKAIELFREGTANAERFGFHLEPVPQGLPPIPGAYFSRSEPIPGRWRVLRPMQPDPHDLAVTKLKRFHAKDREDLQILCDSGELDADQLRRGLDSAFAWAEKNDPDHEAAARNLARVAEYLKGNARVL
;
A
#
# COMPACT_ATOMS: atom_id res chain seq x y z
N MET A 1 -6.67 -1.36 -16.69
CA MET A 1 -5.56 -2.04 -15.99
C MET A 1 -6.14 -2.61 -14.71
N GLY A 2 -6.07 -3.92 -14.54
CA GLY A 2 -6.70 -4.64 -13.44
C GLY A 2 -5.72 -5.52 -12.67
N SER A 3 -6.26 -6.32 -11.75
CA SER A 3 -5.50 -7.19 -10.85
C SER A 3 -4.56 -8.16 -11.59
N ASP A 4 -5.02 -8.77 -12.69
CA ASP A 4 -4.23 -9.77 -13.43
C ASP A 4 -2.96 -9.17 -14.05
N GLU A 5 -3.00 -7.90 -14.45
CA GLU A 5 -1.83 -7.23 -15.03
C GLU A 5 -0.79 -6.92 -13.95
N ILE A 6 -1.24 -6.50 -12.75
CA ILE A 6 -0.35 -6.28 -11.60
C ILE A 6 0.24 -7.61 -11.12
N LEU A 7 -0.56 -8.69 -11.07
CA LEU A 7 -0.06 -10.02 -10.69
C LEU A 7 1.01 -10.51 -11.66
N ARG A 8 0.80 -10.39 -12.98
CA ARG A 8 1.82 -10.72 -13.99
C ARG A 8 3.09 -9.91 -13.86
N PHE A 9 2.97 -8.63 -13.52
CA PHE A 9 4.12 -7.79 -13.22
C PHE A 9 4.89 -8.29 -11.99
N LEU A 10 4.19 -8.60 -10.90
CA LEU A 10 4.82 -9.16 -9.68
C LEU A 10 5.45 -10.53 -9.93
N GLU A 11 4.85 -11.38 -10.77
CA GLU A 11 5.44 -12.64 -11.21
C GLU A 11 6.75 -12.44 -12.00
N ALA A 12 6.83 -11.38 -12.81
CA ALA A 12 8.06 -11.02 -13.51
C ALA A 12 9.14 -10.51 -12.55
N VAL A 13 8.75 -9.75 -11.51
CA VAL A 13 9.67 -9.36 -10.43
C VAL A 13 10.20 -10.60 -9.71
N ASP A 14 9.32 -11.54 -9.33
CA ASP A 14 9.71 -12.80 -8.69
C ASP A 14 10.71 -13.60 -9.56
N ALA A 15 10.39 -13.73 -10.84
CA ALA A 15 11.24 -14.47 -11.78
C ALA A 15 12.65 -13.86 -11.90
N ALA A 16 12.74 -12.53 -11.98
CA ALA A 16 14.01 -11.83 -12.07
C ALA A 16 14.84 -11.90 -10.78
N LEU A 17 14.21 -12.03 -9.63
CA LEU A 17 14.90 -12.12 -8.35
C LEU A 17 15.51 -13.51 -8.07
N VAL A 18 15.09 -14.56 -8.77
CA VAL A 18 15.58 -15.93 -8.54
C VAL A 18 17.09 -16.03 -8.66
N GLU A 19 17.69 -15.36 -9.66
CA GLU A 19 19.14 -15.38 -9.89
C GLU A 19 19.92 -14.57 -8.85
N HIS A 20 19.22 -13.77 -8.06
CA HIS A 20 19.79 -12.89 -7.06
C HIS A 20 19.56 -13.37 -5.61
N ALA A 21 18.68 -14.36 -5.41
CA ALA A 21 18.40 -14.91 -4.08
C ALA A 21 19.48 -15.91 -3.65
N GLU A 22 19.91 -15.81 -2.41
CA GLU A 22 20.93 -16.69 -1.83
C GLU A 22 20.31 -17.56 -0.74
N GLY A 23 20.72 -18.84 -0.68
CA GLY A 23 20.42 -19.71 0.45
C GLY A 23 18.93 -19.88 0.81
N GLY A 24 18.02 -19.73 -0.16
CA GLY A 24 16.57 -19.79 0.10
C GLY A 24 15.97 -18.49 0.64
N GLU A 25 16.69 -17.36 0.48
CA GLU A 25 16.21 -16.02 0.85
C GLU A 25 14.88 -15.70 0.17
N ARG A 26 13.97 -15.07 0.91
CA ARG A 26 12.68 -14.59 0.41
C ARG A 26 12.50 -13.11 0.73
N LEU A 27 11.75 -12.42 -0.13
CA LEU A 27 11.43 -11.02 0.00
C LEU A 27 9.94 -10.83 0.28
N ASP A 28 9.61 -10.38 1.49
CA ASP A 28 8.28 -9.86 1.79
C ASP A 28 8.17 -8.45 1.21
N LEU A 29 7.42 -8.31 0.13
CA LEU A 29 7.19 -7.04 -0.56
C LEU A 29 5.84 -6.48 -0.12
N HIS A 30 5.86 -5.55 0.82
CA HIS A 30 4.66 -4.94 1.36
C HIS A 30 4.08 -3.88 0.42
N LEU A 31 2.94 -4.21 -0.18
CA LEU A 31 2.24 -3.30 -1.08
C LEU A 31 1.56 -2.18 -0.29
N ILE A 32 1.43 -1.03 -0.94
CA ILE A 32 0.72 0.15 -0.42
C ILE A 32 0.02 0.85 -1.60
N GLY A 33 -0.73 1.89 -1.35
CA GLY A 33 -1.29 2.71 -2.42
C GLY A 33 -2.40 2.05 -3.22
N ARG A 34 -2.59 2.53 -4.46
CA ARG A 34 -3.70 2.13 -5.33
C ARG A 34 -3.55 0.71 -5.87
N SER A 35 -2.32 0.24 -6.09
CA SER A 35 -2.06 -1.13 -6.55
C SER A 35 -2.54 -2.18 -5.54
N ALA A 36 -2.35 -1.93 -4.24
CA ALA A 36 -2.89 -2.78 -3.18
C ALA A 36 -4.42 -2.81 -3.19
N LEU A 37 -5.08 -1.66 -3.41
CA LEU A 37 -6.53 -1.56 -3.53
C LEU A 37 -7.08 -2.36 -4.72
N ILE A 38 -6.42 -2.22 -5.90
CA ILE A 38 -6.79 -2.95 -7.11
C ILE A 38 -6.72 -4.45 -6.88
N LEU A 39 -5.63 -4.94 -6.30
CA LEU A 39 -5.44 -6.36 -6.04
C LEU A 39 -6.46 -6.91 -5.04
N ARG A 40 -6.82 -6.13 -4.01
CA ARG A 40 -7.78 -6.56 -3.00
C ARG A 40 -9.20 -6.72 -3.53
N TYR A 41 -9.66 -5.75 -4.32
CA TYR A 41 -11.06 -5.67 -4.75
C TYR A 41 -11.29 -6.01 -6.23
N GLY A 42 -10.27 -6.44 -6.95
CA GLY A 42 -10.41 -6.79 -8.37
C GLY A 42 -10.77 -5.61 -9.26
N LEU A 43 -10.33 -4.40 -8.91
CA LEU A 43 -10.75 -3.17 -9.59
C LEU A 43 -10.08 -3.01 -10.94
N ASN A 44 -10.75 -2.28 -11.84
CA ASN A 44 -10.18 -1.86 -13.12
C ASN A 44 -10.01 -0.33 -13.16
N ILE A 45 -9.16 0.18 -12.29
CA ILE A 45 -8.83 1.61 -12.18
C ILE A 45 -7.36 1.84 -12.52
N GLY A 46 -7.04 2.98 -13.15
CA GLY A 46 -5.70 3.23 -13.67
C GLY A 46 -4.65 3.45 -12.58
N THR A 47 -3.56 2.68 -12.64
CA THR A 47 -2.28 3.00 -12.00
C THR A 47 -1.15 2.42 -12.85
N ARG A 48 0.02 3.06 -12.80
CA ARG A 48 1.28 2.51 -13.34
C ARG A 48 2.26 2.17 -12.23
N ASP A 49 2.02 2.73 -11.06
CA ASP A 49 2.87 2.61 -9.89
C ASP A 49 2.41 1.38 -9.09
N VAL A 50 3.32 0.48 -8.81
CA VAL A 50 3.17 -0.54 -7.79
C VAL A 50 3.92 -0.05 -6.58
N ASP A 51 3.20 0.72 -5.76
CA ASP A 51 3.74 1.32 -4.54
C ASP A 51 4.10 0.23 -3.53
N ILE A 52 5.32 0.29 -3.00
CA ILE A 52 5.81 -0.62 -1.96
C ILE A 52 6.35 0.17 -0.77
N VAL A 53 6.12 -0.31 0.44
CA VAL A 53 6.76 0.27 1.62
C VAL A 53 8.24 -0.07 1.60
N HIS A 54 9.09 0.95 1.43
CA HIS A 54 10.53 0.76 1.37
C HIS A 54 11.11 0.45 2.75
N ILE A 55 11.78 -0.70 2.89
CA ILE A 55 12.47 -1.12 4.10
C ILE A 55 13.98 -1.07 3.87
N HIS A 56 14.66 -0.10 4.48
CA HIS A 56 16.10 0.06 4.32
C HIS A 56 16.89 -1.21 4.67
N GLY A 57 17.95 -1.44 3.91
CA GLY A 57 18.90 -2.53 4.17
C GLY A 57 18.56 -3.87 3.51
N ARG A 58 17.38 -4.07 2.96
CA ARG A 58 16.99 -5.31 2.26
C ARG A 58 17.63 -5.38 0.87
N ARG A 59 18.57 -6.30 0.70
CA ARG A 59 19.32 -6.48 -0.55
C ARG A 59 18.44 -6.83 -1.74
N LEU A 60 17.54 -7.79 -1.59
CA LEU A 60 16.62 -8.20 -2.67
C LEU A 60 15.61 -7.12 -3.03
N GLU A 61 15.15 -6.31 -2.05
CA GLU A 61 14.27 -5.18 -2.34
C GLU A 61 14.97 -4.12 -3.20
N ARG A 62 16.20 -3.75 -2.85
CA ARG A 62 17.00 -2.84 -3.69
C ARG A 62 17.19 -3.39 -5.09
N LYS A 63 17.41 -4.69 -5.22
CA LYS A 63 17.56 -5.34 -6.54
C LYS A 63 16.25 -5.33 -7.33
N ALA A 64 15.12 -5.59 -6.69
CA ALA A 64 13.80 -5.48 -7.32
C ALA A 64 13.55 -4.06 -7.86
N ILE A 65 13.79 -3.04 -7.03
CA ILE A 65 13.64 -1.63 -7.42
C ILE A 65 14.59 -1.30 -8.59
N GLU A 66 15.88 -1.68 -8.51
CA GLU A 66 16.84 -1.45 -9.59
C GLU A 66 16.36 -2.00 -10.95
N LEU A 67 15.79 -3.20 -10.95
CA LEU A 67 15.35 -3.89 -12.16
C LEU A 67 13.99 -3.40 -12.68
N PHE A 68 13.13 -2.86 -11.83
CA PHE A 68 11.73 -2.56 -12.17
C PHE A 68 11.30 -1.13 -11.81
N ARG A 69 12.20 -0.21 -11.49
CA ARG A 69 11.88 1.21 -11.32
C ARG A 69 11.49 1.85 -12.65
N GLU A 70 10.88 3.01 -12.59
CA GLU A 70 10.54 3.81 -13.76
C GLU A 70 11.75 4.00 -14.69
N GLY A 71 11.50 3.93 -16.00
CA GLY A 71 12.53 4.07 -17.06
C GLY A 71 13.38 2.83 -17.31
N THR A 72 13.13 1.70 -16.66
CA THR A 72 13.79 0.43 -16.98
C THR A 72 13.07 -0.31 -18.09
N ALA A 73 13.78 -1.12 -18.89
CA ALA A 73 13.20 -1.95 -19.95
C ALA A 73 12.11 -2.91 -19.40
N ASN A 74 12.28 -3.40 -18.18
CA ASN A 74 11.26 -4.23 -17.53
C ASN A 74 9.99 -3.42 -17.22
N ALA A 75 10.12 -2.23 -16.67
CA ALA A 75 8.98 -1.37 -16.39
C ALA A 75 8.23 -1.00 -17.68
N GLU A 76 8.94 -0.65 -18.74
CA GLU A 76 8.35 -0.34 -20.05
C GLU A 76 7.60 -1.54 -20.64
N ARG A 77 8.19 -2.75 -20.55
CA ARG A 77 7.60 -3.99 -21.05
C ARG A 77 6.25 -4.31 -20.43
N PHE A 78 6.08 -4.07 -19.13
CA PHE A 78 4.86 -4.37 -18.39
C PHE A 78 3.91 -3.18 -18.27
N GLY A 79 4.39 -1.96 -18.52
CA GLY A 79 3.64 -0.72 -18.29
C GLY A 79 3.44 -0.39 -16.82
N PHE A 80 4.20 -1.05 -15.92
CA PHE A 80 4.23 -0.84 -14.47
C PHE A 80 5.65 -0.67 -13.98
N HIS A 81 5.81 0.02 -12.86
CA HIS A 81 7.09 0.08 -12.16
C HIS A 81 6.91 -0.04 -10.65
N LEU A 82 7.95 -0.48 -9.96
CA LEU A 82 8.02 -0.46 -8.52
C LEU A 82 8.34 0.96 -8.05
N GLU A 83 7.46 1.52 -7.23
CA GLU A 83 7.67 2.83 -6.60
C GLU A 83 7.92 2.65 -5.10
N PRO A 84 9.16 2.84 -4.63
CA PRO A 84 9.48 2.73 -3.22
C PRO A 84 8.96 3.95 -2.46
N VAL A 85 8.03 3.73 -1.54
CA VAL A 85 7.48 4.76 -0.66
C VAL A 85 8.29 4.77 0.65
N PRO A 86 8.99 5.86 0.96
CA PRO A 86 9.78 5.95 2.19
C PRO A 86 8.91 5.84 3.44
N GLN A 87 9.41 5.14 4.46
CA GLN A 87 8.78 5.13 5.78
C GLN A 87 8.69 6.57 6.33
N GLY A 88 7.52 6.89 6.91
CA GLY A 88 7.24 8.24 7.42
C GLY A 88 6.61 9.20 6.41
N LEU A 89 6.63 8.90 5.10
CA LEU A 89 5.89 9.71 4.13
C LEU A 89 4.38 9.54 4.29
N PRO A 90 3.80 8.32 4.23
CA PRO A 90 2.44 8.07 4.68
C PRO A 90 2.43 7.69 6.18
N PRO A 91 1.34 7.93 6.90
CA PRO A 91 1.17 7.39 8.24
C PRO A 91 0.98 5.87 8.16
N ILE A 92 1.96 5.12 8.64
CA ILE A 92 1.94 3.65 8.65
C ILE A 92 1.65 3.18 10.08
N PRO A 93 0.52 2.48 10.34
CA PRO A 93 0.21 1.93 11.65
C PRO A 93 1.27 0.94 12.13
N GLY A 94 1.54 0.90 13.43
CA GLY A 94 2.59 0.06 14.00
C GLY A 94 2.43 -1.44 13.71
N ALA A 95 1.20 -1.92 13.53
CA ALA A 95 0.90 -3.31 13.20
C ALA A 95 0.79 -3.60 11.69
N TYR A 96 1.04 -2.63 10.81
CA TYR A 96 0.92 -2.74 9.35
C TYR A 96 1.56 -4.02 8.80
N PHE A 97 2.83 -4.24 9.15
CA PHE A 97 3.59 -5.38 8.63
C PHE A 97 3.08 -6.72 9.15
N SER A 98 2.67 -6.78 10.41
CA SER A 98 2.19 -8.00 11.05
C SER A 98 0.75 -8.38 10.68
N ARG A 99 -0.07 -7.41 10.23
CA ARG A 99 -1.43 -7.63 9.73
C ARG A 99 -1.51 -7.84 8.23
N SER A 100 -0.43 -7.53 7.50
CA SER A 100 -0.38 -7.80 6.07
C SER A 100 -0.40 -9.29 5.80
N GLU A 101 -1.20 -9.71 4.83
CA GLU A 101 -1.37 -11.10 4.43
C GLU A 101 -0.68 -11.40 3.09
N PRO A 102 -0.10 -12.60 2.90
CA PRO A 102 0.52 -12.94 1.64
C PRO A 102 -0.55 -13.06 0.53
N ILE A 103 -0.28 -12.44 -0.62
CA ILE A 103 -1.11 -12.62 -1.82
C ILE A 103 -0.91 -14.05 -2.33
N PRO A 104 -1.99 -14.83 -2.54
CA PRO A 104 -1.90 -16.17 -3.09
C PRO A 104 -1.20 -16.20 -4.45
N GLY A 105 -0.32 -17.19 -4.66
CA GLY A 105 0.41 -17.35 -5.92
C GLY A 105 1.53 -18.36 -5.82
N ARG A 106 2.19 -18.63 -6.97
CA ARG A 106 3.34 -19.55 -7.04
C ARG A 106 4.65 -18.77 -6.96
N TRP A 107 4.87 -18.12 -5.83
CA TRP A 107 6.04 -17.28 -5.57
C TRP A 107 7.26 -18.11 -5.19
N ARG A 108 8.41 -17.86 -5.83
CA ARG A 108 9.69 -18.54 -5.59
C ARG A 108 10.56 -17.79 -4.58
N VAL A 109 10.71 -16.50 -4.78
CA VAL A 109 11.55 -15.59 -3.97
C VAL A 109 10.70 -14.48 -3.37
N LEU A 110 9.85 -13.87 -4.20
CA LEU A 110 8.96 -12.82 -3.77
C LEU A 110 7.80 -13.38 -2.95
N ARG A 111 7.38 -12.65 -1.94
CA ARG A 111 6.12 -12.85 -1.23
C ARG A 111 5.41 -11.49 -1.17
N PRO A 112 4.54 -11.16 -2.14
CA PRO A 112 3.80 -9.92 -2.10
C PRO A 112 2.83 -9.94 -0.92
N MET A 113 2.82 -8.87 -0.13
CA MET A 113 2.03 -8.75 1.08
C MET A 113 0.93 -7.71 0.89
N GLN A 114 -0.31 -8.15 1.07
CA GLN A 114 -1.53 -7.35 0.99
C GLN A 114 -1.79 -6.68 2.34
N PRO A 115 -1.89 -5.35 2.44
CA PRO A 115 -2.20 -4.70 3.71
C PRO A 115 -3.64 -4.95 4.17
N ASP A 116 -3.87 -4.87 5.47
CA ASP A 116 -5.20 -4.78 6.06
C ASP A 116 -5.93 -3.52 5.54
N PRO A 117 -7.26 -3.56 5.29
CA PRO A 117 -8.02 -2.41 4.77
C PRO A 117 -7.95 -1.17 5.64
N HIS A 118 -7.99 -1.32 6.97
CA HIS A 118 -7.88 -0.18 7.89
C HIS A 118 -6.50 0.45 7.81
N ASP A 119 -5.44 -0.38 7.72
CA ASP A 119 -4.08 0.11 7.60
C ASP A 119 -3.89 0.85 6.28
N LEU A 120 -4.42 0.30 5.18
CA LEU A 120 -4.38 0.96 3.88
C LEU A 120 -5.15 2.30 3.90
N ALA A 121 -6.31 2.36 4.56
CA ALA A 121 -7.08 3.59 4.72
C ALA A 121 -6.31 4.65 5.51
N VAL A 122 -5.68 4.27 6.63
CA VAL A 122 -4.88 5.19 7.46
C VAL A 122 -3.77 5.83 6.65
N THR A 123 -3.10 5.10 5.75
CA THR A 123 -2.01 5.67 4.93
C THR A 123 -2.45 6.82 4.01
N LYS A 124 -3.75 6.97 3.76
CA LYS A 124 -4.33 7.99 2.87
C LYS A 124 -4.86 9.21 3.62
N LEU A 125 -4.90 9.18 4.94
CA LEU A 125 -5.52 10.24 5.75
C LEU A 125 -4.68 11.51 5.82
N LYS A 126 -3.35 11.43 5.76
CA LYS A 126 -2.47 12.60 5.89
C LYS A 126 -2.57 13.51 4.67
N ARG A 127 -2.38 12.99 3.47
CA ARG A 127 -2.36 13.76 2.22
C ARG A 127 -3.77 14.14 1.77
N PHE A 128 -4.69 13.20 1.77
CA PHE A 128 -6.12 13.34 1.48
C PHE A 128 -6.44 14.07 0.16
N HIS A 129 -5.63 13.89 -0.88
CA HIS A 129 -5.86 14.43 -2.22
C HIS A 129 -7.04 13.73 -2.91
N ALA A 130 -7.43 14.20 -4.09
CA ALA A 130 -8.58 13.63 -4.82
C ALA A 130 -8.49 12.11 -4.98
N LYS A 131 -7.32 11.60 -5.43
CA LYS A 131 -7.08 10.15 -5.55
C LYS A 131 -7.17 9.41 -4.20
N ASP A 132 -6.70 10.02 -3.10
CA ASP A 132 -6.79 9.40 -1.77
C ASP A 132 -8.24 9.31 -1.30
N ARG A 133 -9.06 10.33 -1.59
CA ARG A 133 -10.49 10.32 -1.26
C ARG A 133 -11.26 9.28 -2.09
N GLU A 134 -10.97 9.15 -3.39
CA GLU A 134 -11.53 8.09 -4.23
C GLU A 134 -11.21 6.70 -3.67
N ASP A 135 -9.96 6.47 -3.32
CA ASP A 135 -9.50 5.20 -2.75
C ASP A 135 -10.15 4.92 -1.38
N LEU A 136 -10.26 5.95 -0.52
CA LEU A 136 -10.95 5.85 0.77
C LEU A 136 -12.43 5.57 0.60
N GLN A 137 -13.08 6.19 -0.39
CA GLN A 137 -14.48 5.89 -0.66
C GLN A 137 -14.69 4.44 -1.07
N ILE A 138 -13.83 3.88 -1.94
CA ILE A 138 -13.87 2.45 -2.29
C ILE A 138 -13.72 1.57 -1.04
N LEU A 139 -12.77 1.91 -0.16
CA LEU A 139 -12.56 1.19 1.10
C LEU A 139 -13.77 1.30 2.04
N CYS A 140 -14.41 2.46 2.14
CA CYS A 140 -15.63 2.62 2.92
C CYS A 140 -16.80 1.81 2.35
N ASP A 141 -16.98 1.86 1.02
CA ASP A 141 -18.07 1.18 0.32
C ASP A 141 -17.93 -0.35 0.33
N SER A 142 -16.73 -0.88 0.59
CA SER A 142 -16.52 -2.33 0.79
C SER A 142 -17.22 -2.87 2.03
N GLY A 143 -17.56 -2.02 3.00
CA GLY A 143 -18.15 -2.40 4.28
C GLY A 143 -17.17 -3.02 5.28
N GLU A 144 -15.88 -3.05 4.98
CA GLU A 144 -14.86 -3.65 5.85
C GLU A 144 -14.32 -2.67 6.90
N LEU A 145 -14.54 -1.34 6.73
CA LEU A 145 -13.95 -0.35 7.62
C LEU A 145 -14.81 -0.07 8.87
N ASP A 146 -14.11 0.04 9.98
CA ASP A 146 -14.63 0.46 11.29
C ASP A 146 -13.92 1.74 11.75
N ALA A 147 -14.70 2.75 12.16
CA ALA A 147 -14.17 4.07 12.53
C ALA A 147 -13.24 4.04 13.75
N ASP A 148 -13.52 3.17 14.73
CA ASP A 148 -12.70 3.05 15.94
C ASP A 148 -11.39 2.33 15.65
N GLN A 149 -11.40 1.35 14.72
CA GLN A 149 -10.18 0.72 14.27
C GLN A 149 -9.30 1.70 13.48
N LEU A 150 -9.90 2.52 12.59
CA LEU A 150 -9.19 3.60 11.89
C LEU A 150 -8.55 4.58 12.88
N ARG A 151 -9.25 4.97 13.94
CA ARG A 151 -8.72 5.84 14.99
C ARG A 151 -7.51 5.22 15.68
N ARG A 152 -7.64 3.97 16.16
CA ARG A 152 -6.51 3.25 16.77
C ARG A 152 -5.33 3.11 15.84
N GLY A 153 -5.58 2.84 14.55
CA GLY A 153 -4.55 2.79 13.52
C GLY A 153 -3.83 4.12 13.33
N LEU A 154 -4.58 5.22 13.28
CA LEU A 154 -4.04 6.57 13.16
C LEU A 154 -3.19 6.93 14.38
N ASP A 155 -3.71 6.73 15.60
CA ASP A 155 -2.98 7.00 16.84
C ASP A 155 -1.67 6.19 16.90
N SER A 156 -1.70 4.93 16.47
CA SER A 156 -0.51 4.07 16.37
C SER A 156 0.49 4.57 15.34
N ALA A 157 0.03 5.08 14.19
CA ALA A 157 0.89 5.60 13.13
C ALA A 157 1.65 6.87 13.56
N PHE A 158 1.07 7.65 14.48
CA PHE A 158 1.66 8.89 15.02
C PHE A 158 2.13 8.76 16.48
N ALA A 159 2.30 7.53 17.00
CA ALA A 159 2.74 7.32 18.38
C ALA A 159 4.10 7.95 18.72
N TRP A 160 4.92 8.24 17.71
CA TRP A 160 6.22 8.90 17.81
C TRP A 160 6.17 10.43 17.65
N ALA A 161 5.01 10.96 17.20
CA ALA A 161 4.88 12.37 16.90
C ALA A 161 4.79 13.23 18.18
N GLU A 162 5.25 14.46 18.07
CA GLU A 162 5.08 15.44 19.15
C GLU A 162 3.62 15.82 19.35
N LYS A 163 3.31 16.32 20.55
CA LYS A 163 1.99 16.88 20.83
C LYS A 163 1.71 18.04 19.89
N ASN A 164 0.55 18.02 19.22
CA ASN A 164 0.11 19.00 18.21
C ASN A 164 0.91 18.91 16.89
N ASP A 165 1.38 17.74 16.51
CA ASP A 165 1.96 17.50 15.19
C ASP A 165 0.92 17.88 14.09
N PRO A 166 1.26 18.81 13.17
CA PRO A 166 0.31 19.29 12.17
C PRO A 166 -0.17 18.23 11.19
N ASP A 167 0.66 17.23 10.91
CA ASP A 167 0.30 16.10 10.04
C ASP A 167 -0.70 15.18 10.75
N HIS A 168 -0.50 14.94 12.04
CA HIS A 168 -1.44 14.19 12.87
C HIS A 168 -2.80 14.91 12.95
N GLU A 169 -2.79 16.21 13.24
CA GLU A 169 -4.03 17.00 13.28
C GLU A 169 -4.77 17.00 11.94
N ALA A 170 -4.04 17.13 10.83
CA ALA A 170 -4.63 17.07 9.49
C ALA A 170 -5.26 15.70 9.22
N ALA A 171 -4.55 14.61 9.52
CA ALA A 171 -5.04 13.26 9.36
C ALA A 171 -6.26 12.97 10.27
N ALA A 172 -6.27 13.48 11.50
CA ALA A 172 -7.39 13.35 12.42
C ALA A 172 -8.65 14.08 11.92
N ARG A 173 -8.50 15.31 11.35
CA ARG A 173 -9.62 16.01 10.69
C ARG A 173 -10.17 15.22 9.49
N ASN A 174 -9.30 14.60 8.70
CA ASN A 174 -9.70 13.80 7.56
C ASN A 174 -10.37 12.49 8.00
N LEU A 175 -9.89 11.85 9.08
CA LEU A 175 -10.55 10.70 9.69
C LEU A 175 -11.97 11.04 10.16
N ALA A 176 -12.20 12.22 10.74
CA ALA A 176 -13.55 12.63 11.14
C ALA A 176 -14.51 12.68 9.93
N ARG A 177 -14.05 13.13 8.75
CA ARG A 177 -14.85 13.11 7.51
C ARG A 177 -15.15 11.68 7.05
N VAL A 178 -14.16 10.79 7.10
CA VAL A 178 -14.35 9.37 6.79
C VAL A 178 -15.35 8.72 7.74
N ALA A 179 -15.28 9.03 9.03
CA ALA A 179 -16.21 8.52 10.03
C ALA A 179 -17.67 9.00 9.80
N GLU A 180 -17.87 10.24 9.35
CA GLU A 180 -19.19 10.74 8.96
C GLU A 180 -19.71 10.05 7.68
N TYR A 181 -18.83 9.76 6.73
CA TYR A 181 -19.20 8.97 5.55
C TYR A 181 -19.65 7.55 5.94
N LEU A 182 -18.90 6.86 6.79
CA LEU A 182 -19.23 5.51 7.29
C LEU A 182 -20.56 5.45 8.03
N LYS A 183 -20.99 6.54 8.69
CA LYS A 183 -22.30 6.66 9.34
C LYS A 183 -23.44 6.96 8.35
N GLY A 184 -23.17 7.18 7.08
CA GLY A 184 -24.14 7.59 6.09
C GLY A 184 -24.55 9.08 6.16
N ASN A 185 -23.82 9.89 6.93
CA ASN A 185 -24.09 11.33 7.08
C ASN A 185 -23.49 12.19 5.94
N ALA A 186 -22.62 11.61 5.13
CA ALA A 186 -22.02 12.25 3.95
C ALA A 186 -22.21 11.36 2.72
N ARG A 187 -22.35 11.97 1.54
CA ARG A 187 -22.55 11.24 0.27
C ARG A 187 -21.25 11.00 -0.50
N VAL A 188 -20.23 11.77 -0.22
CA VAL A 188 -18.89 11.70 -0.86
C VAL A 188 -17.83 12.15 0.15
N LEU A 189 -16.60 11.66 -0.03
CA LEU A 189 -15.41 12.04 0.76
C LEU A 189 -14.68 13.26 0.21
#